data_bf597e76fff26d752eb5e38b3334763f
#
_entry.id   bf597e76fff26d752eb5e38b3334763f
#
_cell.length_a   1.000
_cell.length_b   1.000
_cell.length_c   1.000
_cell.angle_alpha   90.00
_cell.angle_beta   90.00
_cell.angle_gamma   90.00
#
_symmetry.space_group_name_H-M   'P 1'
#
loop_
_entity.id
_entity.type
_entity.pdbx_description
1 polymer ?
#
loop_
_entity_poly.entity_id
_entity_poly.type
_entity_poly.pdbx_seq_one_letter_code
_entity_poly.pdbx_strand_id
1 'polypeptide(L)'
;MSPSASPAPDAFLEDRHLALAERARSFGEYRLRATAHDEAHPEERTRQIVGQLGAGGLLGAAIAPPHGSMDLRSLVVVREQLAYFSSLADTAFAMQGLGSYAVSSAGTDAQKNRWL
;
A
#
# COMPACT_ATOMS: atom_id res chain seq x y z
N MET A 1 -21.76 -9.87 -4.63
CA MET A 1 -21.52 -8.58 -3.95
C MET A 1 -20.41 -8.79 -2.94
N SER A 2 -19.24 -8.25 -3.19
CA SER A 2 -18.18 -8.28 -2.18
C SER A 2 -18.64 -7.45 -0.99
N PRO A 3 -18.59 -7.97 0.25
CA PRO A 3 -18.75 -7.11 1.39
C PRO A 3 -17.68 -6.03 1.29
N SER A 4 -18.07 -4.77 1.25
CA SER A 4 -17.10 -3.71 1.42
C SER A 4 -16.42 -3.94 2.77
N ALA A 5 -15.11 -3.92 2.78
CA ALA A 5 -14.40 -3.79 4.04
C ALA A 5 -15.07 -2.67 4.82
N SER A 6 -15.38 -2.93 6.07
CA SER A 6 -16.16 -2.02 6.92
C SER A 6 -15.62 -0.61 6.80
N PRO A 7 -16.45 0.34 6.56
CA PRO A 7 -16.02 1.70 6.41
C PRO A 7 -15.37 2.19 7.69
N ALA A 8 -14.12 2.59 7.63
CA ALA A 8 -13.71 3.67 8.47
C ALA A 8 -14.78 4.75 8.32
N PRO A 9 -15.31 5.33 9.41
CA PRO A 9 -16.41 6.27 9.31
C PRO A 9 -16.07 7.35 8.28
N ASP A 10 -16.82 7.41 7.20
CA ASP A 10 -16.60 8.35 6.08
C ASP A 10 -16.41 9.80 6.54
N ALA A 11 -16.99 10.13 7.71
CA ALA A 11 -16.86 11.43 8.34
C ALA A 11 -15.42 11.88 8.61
N PHE A 12 -14.46 10.94 8.71
CA PHE A 12 -13.05 11.26 8.95
C PHE A 12 -12.18 11.19 7.70
N LEU A 13 -12.78 10.87 6.55
CA LEU A 13 -12.06 10.72 5.30
C LEU A 13 -12.45 11.84 4.32
N GLU A 14 -11.45 12.32 3.59
CA GLU A 14 -11.66 13.19 2.45
C GLU A 14 -11.89 12.38 1.17
N ASP A 15 -12.41 12.99 0.11
CA ASP A 15 -12.68 12.31 -1.16
C ASP A 15 -11.43 11.61 -1.71
N ARG A 16 -10.25 12.20 -1.53
CA ARG A 16 -8.98 11.57 -1.96
C ARG A 16 -8.67 10.27 -1.22
N HIS A 17 -9.06 10.15 0.05
CA HIS A 17 -8.90 8.91 0.81
C HIS A 17 -9.87 7.83 0.34
N LEU A 18 -11.12 8.21 0.05
CA LEU A 18 -12.12 7.29 -0.50
C LEU A 18 -11.71 6.79 -1.88
N ALA A 19 -11.21 7.68 -2.73
CA ALA A 19 -10.68 7.30 -4.05
C ALA A 19 -9.48 6.36 -3.94
N LEU A 20 -8.58 6.61 -3.00
CA LEU A 20 -7.42 5.76 -2.73
C LEU A 20 -7.84 4.38 -2.20
N ALA A 21 -8.81 4.33 -1.30
CA ALA A 21 -9.38 3.08 -0.80
C ALA A 21 -9.97 2.25 -1.93
N GLU A 22 -10.71 2.86 -2.86
CA GLU A 22 -11.28 2.18 -4.02
C GLU A 22 -10.20 1.66 -4.97
N ARG A 23 -9.14 2.41 -5.20
CA ARG A 23 -7.98 1.94 -5.99
C ARG A 23 -7.31 0.75 -5.34
N ALA A 24 -7.10 0.77 -4.03
CA ALA A 24 -6.53 -0.33 -3.29
C ALA A 24 -7.44 -1.57 -3.31
N ARG A 25 -8.76 -1.38 -3.20
CA ARG A 25 -9.73 -2.45 -3.31
C ARG A 25 -9.71 -3.09 -4.70
N SER A 26 -9.70 -2.29 -5.75
CA SER A 26 -9.61 -2.79 -7.12
C SER A 26 -8.32 -3.57 -7.35
N PHE A 27 -7.21 -3.08 -6.83
CA PHE A 27 -5.94 -3.80 -6.86
C PHE A 27 -6.06 -5.17 -6.18
N GLY A 28 -6.69 -5.24 -5.02
CA GLY A 28 -6.93 -6.49 -4.30
C GLY A 28 -7.75 -7.48 -5.12
N GLU A 29 -8.84 -7.01 -5.72
CA GLU A 29 -9.70 -7.85 -6.57
C GLU A 29 -8.96 -8.44 -7.77
N TYR A 30 -8.19 -7.63 -8.48
CA TYR A 30 -7.56 -8.03 -9.73
C TYR A 30 -6.20 -8.69 -9.56
N ARG A 31 -5.46 -8.39 -8.48
CA ARG A 31 -4.08 -8.83 -8.30
C ARG A 31 -3.86 -9.80 -7.16
N LEU A 32 -4.71 -9.77 -6.15
CA LEU A 32 -4.49 -10.52 -4.91
C LEU A 32 -5.47 -11.67 -4.71
N ARG A 33 -6.73 -11.51 -5.08
CA ARG A 33 -7.78 -12.47 -4.74
C ARG A 33 -7.45 -13.90 -5.18
N ALA A 34 -7.01 -14.09 -6.41
CA ALA A 34 -6.74 -15.41 -6.97
C ALA A 34 -5.54 -16.13 -6.33
N THR A 35 -4.64 -15.39 -5.71
CA THR A 35 -3.38 -15.89 -5.15
C THR A 35 -3.23 -15.60 -3.65
N ALA A 36 -4.33 -15.25 -2.98
CA ALA A 36 -4.33 -14.86 -1.57
C ALA A 36 -3.85 -15.98 -0.64
N HIS A 37 -3.95 -17.23 -1.05
CA HIS A 37 -3.55 -18.41 -0.28
C HIS A 37 -2.27 -19.09 -0.78
N ASP A 38 -1.56 -18.48 -1.74
CA ASP A 38 -0.29 -19.00 -2.22
C ASP A 38 0.84 -18.55 -1.29
N GLU A 39 1.10 -19.38 -0.28
CA GLU A 39 2.14 -19.16 0.73
C GLU A 39 3.39 -20.04 0.50
N ALA A 40 3.44 -20.81 -0.60
CA ALA A 40 4.53 -21.77 -0.84
C ALA A 40 5.90 -21.10 -1.01
N HIS A 41 5.93 -19.88 -1.56
CA HIS A 41 7.15 -19.11 -1.81
C HIS A 41 6.94 -17.64 -1.40
N PRO A 42 6.90 -17.34 -0.09
CA PRO A 42 6.52 -16.02 0.39
C PRO A 42 7.49 -14.90 -0.03
N GLU A 43 8.78 -15.20 -0.15
CA GLU A 43 9.77 -14.19 -0.57
C GLU A 43 9.57 -13.78 -2.02
N GLU A 44 9.40 -14.73 -2.92
CA GLU A 44 9.13 -14.46 -4.32
C GLU A 44 7.79 -13.76 -4.50
N ARG A 45 6.77 -14.22 -3.78
CA ARG A 45 5.45 -13.61 -3.81
C ARG A 45 5.49 -12.17 -3.31
N THR A 46 6.24 -11.89 -2.26
CA THR A 46 6.43 -10.52 -1.74
C THR A 46 7.06 -9.61 -2.80
N ARG A 47 8.10 -10.06 -3.49
CA ARG A 47 8.71 -9.26 -4.59
C ARG A 47 7.71 -8.95 -5.69
N GLN A 48 6.91 -9.92 -6.09
CA GLN A 48 5.85 -9.72 -7.09
C GLN A 48 4.83 -8.69 -6.62
N ILE A 49 4.35 -8.81 -5.39
CA ILE A 49 3.37 -7.87 -4.81
C ILE A 49 3.94 -6.46 -4.76
N VAL A 50 5.16 -6.27 -4.29
CA VAL A 50 5.81 -4.95 -4.25
C VAL A 50 5.91 -4.35 -5.65
N GLY A 51 6.34 -5.13 -6.63
CA GLY A 51 6.38 -4.70 -8.03
C GLY A 51 5.00 -4.29 -8.56
N GLN A 52 3.98 -5.07 -8.24
CA GLN A 52 2.59 -4.78 -8.65
C GLN A 52 2.03 -3.53 -7.93
N LEU A 53 2.30 -3.35 -6.65
CA LEU A 53 1.92 -2.15 -5.89
C LEU A 53 2.58 -0.90 -6.49
N GLY A 54 3.85 -1.00 -6.86
CA GLY A 54 4.58 0.08 -7.53
C GLY A 54 3.97 0.42 -8.89
N ALA A 55 3.73 -0.58 -9.73
CA ALA A 55 3.11 -0.41 -11.04
C ALA A 55 1.68 0.14 -10.94
N GLY A 56 0.95 -0.22 -9.89
CA GLY A 56 -0.40 0.27 -9.60
C GLY A 56 -0.44 1.68 -8.98
N GLY A 57 0.71 2.27 -8.68
CA GLY A 57 0.80 3.60 -8.10
C GLY A 57 0.36 3.69 -6.63
N LEU A 58 0.35 2.57 -5.90
CA LEU A 58 -0.08 2.55 -4.50
C LEU A 58 1.07 2.81 -3.52
N LEU A 59 2.32 2.53 -3.90
CA LEU A 59 3.47 2.71 -3.00
C LEU A 59 3.69 4.17 -2.58
N GLY A 60 3.33 5.13 -3.42
CA GLY A 60 3.42 6.55 -3.08
C GLY A 60 2.66 6.94 -1.82
N ALA A 61 1.60 6.22 -1.48
CA ALA A 61 0.84 6.44 -0.25
C ALA A 61 1.61 6.04 1.02
N ALA A 62 2.68 5.26 0.90
CA ALA A 62 3.56 4.87 2.00
C ALA A 62 4.83 5.73 2.11
N ILE A 63 5.05 6.66 1.19
CA ILE A 63 6.27 7.46 1.09
C ILE A 63 5.98 8.90 1.49
N ALA A 64 6.83 9.45 2.37
CA ALA A 64 6.68 10.81 2.88
C ALA A 64 6.80 11.87 1.77
N PRO A 65 6.05 12.98 1.87
CA PRO A 65 6.26 14.12 0.98
C PRO A 65 7.72 14.63 1.05
N PRO A 66 8.26 15.22 -0.02
CA PRO A 66 7.63 15.49 -1.31
C PRO A 66 7.68 14.34 -2.32
N HIS A 67 8.33 13.22 -2.01
CA HIS A 67 8.49 12.08 -2.91
C HIS A 67 7.23 11.22 -3.04
N GLY A 68 6.38 11.22 -2.04
CA GLY A 68 5.10 10.56 -2.02
C GLY A 68 4.01 11.42 -1.40
N SER A 69 2.90 10.80 -1.06
CA SER A 69 1.71 11.46 -0.54
C SER A 69 1.24 10.88 0.80
N MET A 70 2.15 10.29 1.56
CA MET A 70 1.82 9.65 2.84
C MET A 70 1.17 10.64 3.81
N ASP A 71 0.02 10.26 4.30
CA ASP A 71 -0.56 10.72 5.55
C ASP A 71 -1.19 9.52 6.28
N LEU A 72 -1.49 9.68 7.55
CA LEU A 72 -1.95 8.58 8.39
C LEU A 72 -3.25 7.95 7.86
N ARG A 73 -4.18 8.75 7.37
CA ARG A 73 -5.45 8.26 6.82
C ARG A 73 -5.25 7.49 5.52
N SER A 74 -4.36 7.98 4.65
CA SER A 74 -3.98 7.26 3.42
C SER A 74 -3.39 5.89 3.74
N LEU A 75 -2.50 5.80 4.72
CA LEU A 75 -1.94 4.52 5.17
C LEU A 75 -3.04 3.57 5.65
N VAL A 76 -3.94 4.06 6.50
CA VAL A 76 -5.02 3.24 7.08
C VAL A 76 -5.91 2.66 5.97
N VAL A 77 -6.37 3.48 5.04
CA VAL A 77 -7.31 3.00 4.01
C VAL A 77 -6.67 2.02 3.03
N VAL A 78 -5.41 2.20 2.67
CA VAL A 78 -4.71 1.25 1.81
C VAL A 78 -4.48 -0.07 2.53
N ARG A 79 -3.96 -0.02 3.75
CA ARG A 79 -3.70 -1.21 4.55
C ARG A 79 -4.95 -2.03 4.82
N GLU A 80 -6.06 -1.37 5.16
CA GLU A 80 -7.35 -2.03 5.37
C GLU A 80 -7.78 -2.83 4.14
N GLN A 81 -7.71 -2.23 2.96
CA GLN A 81 -8.10 -2.90 1.73
C GLN A 81 -7.14 -4.03 1.34
N LEU A 82 -5.83 -3.83 1.48
CA LEU A 82 -4.86 -4.88 1.18
C LEU A 82 -5.00 -6.07 2.14
N ALA A 83 -5.15 -5.81 3.44
CA ALA A 83 -5.29 -6.85 4.46
C ALA A 83 -6.54 -7.70 4.26
N TYR A 84 -7.61 -7.13 3.73
CA TYR A 84 -8.82 -7.87 3.40
C TYR A 84 -8.54 -9.00 2.40
N PHE A 85 -7.68 -8.78 1.42
CA PHE A 85 -7.33 -9.76 0.39
C PHE A 85 -6.11 -10.63 0.76
N SER A 86 -5.10 -10.04 1.40
CA SER A 86 -3.84 -10.70 1.66
C SER A 86 -3.07 -10.01 2.79
N SER A 87 -2.84 -10.73 3.88
CA SER A 87 -2.00 -10.26 4.97
C SER A 87 -0.55 -10.01 4.51
N LEU A 88 -0.07 -10.80 3.57
CA LEU A 88 1.27 -10.61 2.99
C LEU A 88 1.37 -9.29 2.22
N ALA A 89 0.33 -8.94 1.47
CA ALA A 89 0.30 -7.67 0.74
C ALA A 89 0.25 -6.46 1.69
N ASP A 90 -0.53 -6.53 2.76
CA ASP A 90 -0.54 -5.49 3.80
C ASP A 90 0.83 -5.32 4.43
N THR A 91 1.46 -6.42 4.83
CA THR A 91 2.81 -6.41 5.42
C THR A 91 3.83 -5.86 4.43
N ALA A 92 3.82 -6.31 3.20
CA ALA A 92 4.73 -5.84 2.15
C ALA A 92 4.61 -4.32 1.94
N PHE A 93 3.39 -3.80 1.88
CA PHE A 93 3.12 -2.36 1.77
C PHE A 93 3.65 -1.59 2.98
N ALA A 94 3.33 -2.05 4.19
CA ALA A 94 3.77 -1.42 5.44
C ALA A 94 5.30 -1.37 5.53
N MET A 95 5.99 -2.44 5.14
CA MET A 95 7.46 -2.50 5.17
C MET A 95 8.10 -1.54 4.17
N GLN A 96 7.46 -1.23 3.04
CA GLN A 96 7.95 -0.20 2.12
C GLN A 96 7.93 1.18 2.80
N GLY A 97 6.88 1.47 3.55
CA GLY A 97 6.79 2.71 4.34
C GLY A 97 7.84 2.81 5.43
N LEU A 98 8.02 1.74 6.19
CA LEU A 98 9.03 1.69 7.26
C LEU A 98 10.45 1.83 6.71
N GLY A 99 10.79 1.10 5.65
CA GLY A 99 12.11 1.16 5.04
C GLY A 99 12.41 2.52 4.39
N SER A 100 11.45 3.09 3.68
CA SER A 100 11.62 4.38 3.01
C SER A 100 11.67 5.57 3.97
N TYR A 101 11.06 5.46 5.15
CA TYR A 101 11.02 6.55 6.12
C TYR A 101 12.43 6.96 6.61
N ALA A 102 13.30 6.01 6.84
CA ALA A 102 14.69 6.29 7.22
C ALA A 102 15.42 7.09 6.13
N VAL A 103 15.20 6.74 4.87
CA VAL A 103 15.77 7.48 3.73
C VAL A 103 15.16 8.88 3.63
N SER A 104 13.83 9.00 3.76
CA SER A 104 13.13 10.30 3.74
C SER A 104 13.62 11.24 4.83
N SER A 105 13.85 10.70 6.04
CA SER A 105 14.16 11.50 7.22
C SER A 105 15.63 11.90 7.30
N ALA A 106 16.56 11.00 6.94
CA ALA A 106 17.98 11.16 7.20
C ALA A 106 18.88 10.89 5.99
N GLY A 107 18.31 10.52 4.84
CA GLY A 107 19.08 10.28 3.63
C GLY A 107 19.60 11.57 3.00
N THR A 108 20.66 11.43 2.22
CA THR A 108 21.14 12.49 1.33
C THR A 108 20.19 12.69 0.16
N ASP A 109 20.29 13.82 -0.55
CA ASP A 109 19.48 14.05 -1.75
C ASP A 109 19.69 12.96 -2.81
N ALA A 110 20.92 12.51 -2.98
CA ALA A 110 21.27 11.43 -3.90
C ALA A 110 20.57 10.10 -3.49
N GLN A 111 20.57 9.79 -2.20
CA GLN A 111 19.87 8.60 -1.68
C GLN A 111 18.37 8.70 -1.86
N LYS A 112 17.77 9.85 -1.53
CA LYS A 112 16.34 10.10 -1.73
C LYS A 112 15.95 9.94 -3.20
N ASN A 113 16.69 10.56 -4.11
CA ASN A 113 16.42 10.47 -5.55
C ASN A 113 16.56 9.05 -6.12
N ARG A 114 17.40 8.23 -5.49
CA ARG A 114 17.61 6.85 -5.92
C ARG A 114 16.54 5.89 -5.41
N TRP A 115 16.06 6.08 -4.19
CA TRP A 115 15.27 5.07 -3.49
C TRP A 115 13.81 5.44 -3.25
N LEU A 116 13.45 6.71 -3.39
CA LEU A 116 12.09 7.19 -3.24
C LEU A 116 11.45 7.56 -4.58
#